data_332a4818fbfeffbd810dfaf53d964393
#
_entry.id   332a4818fbfeffbd810dfaf53d964393
#
_cell.length_a   1.000
_cell.length_b   1.000
_cell.length_c   1.000
_cell.angle_alpha   90.00
_cell.angle_beta   90.00
_cell.angle_gamma   90.00
#
_symmetry.space_group_name_H-M   'P 1'
#
loop_
_entity.id
_entity.type
_entity.pdbx_description
1 polymer ?
#
loop_
_entity_poly.entity_id
_entity_poly.type
_entity_poly.pdbx_seq_one_letter_code
_entity_poly.pdbx_strand_id
1 'polypeptide(L)'
;MSTNPLGRIRLVHSVTLVPLMVVALLTLGLWAIPNSTSALPATSSVAEVSPLPVVATEDLTSTDPIPESGPALTAAVWRMAIGQAVVDAGETKLGAPYVYAAGGPNAFDCSGFTRWAWMQLGVELPHNSGAQWAGVERIALDQLEPGDLVFNWGSRGGPPGHVGIYVGDGMMIHSPNSSGVVRYDSINWWTGATTAAGRVR
;
A
#
# COMPACT_ATOMS: atom_id res chain seq x y z
N MET A 1 -20.36 5.07 -67.16
CA MET A 1 -19.87 6.44 -67.46
C MET A 1 -20.09 7.27 -66.22
N SER A 2 -19.01 7.66 -65.57
CA SER A 2 -18.73 8.96 -64.93
C SER A 2 -17.70 8.74 -63.82
N THR A 3 -16.64 9.12 -64.06
CA THR A 3 -15.34 9.66 -63.61
C THR A 3 -15.27 10.15 -62.15
N ASN A 4 -14.30 9.58 -61.50
CA ASN A 4 -13.76 9.99 -60.19
C ASN A 4 -12.75 11.14 -60.38
N PRO A 5 -12.74 12.22 -59.62
CA PRO A 5 -11.58 13.07 -59.49
C PRO A 5 -10.89 12.92 -58.15
N LEU A 6 -9.62 12.57 -58.21
CA LEU A 6 -8.60 12.53 -57.19
C LEU A 6 -8.41 13.91 -56.55
N GLY A 7 -8.71 14.04 -55.27
CA GLY A 7 -8.34 15.18 -54.43
C GLY A 7 -6.94 15.01 -53.87
N ARG A 8 -6.03 15.87 -54.25
CA ARG A 8 -4.65 15.96 -53.81
C ARG A 8 -4.52 16.30 -52.35
N ILE A 9 -3.88 15.41 -51.58
CA ILE A 9 -3.44 15.69 -50.21
C ILE A 9 -2.15 16.55 -50.31
N ARG A 10 -2.22 17.80 -49.82
CA ARG A 10 -1.05 18.62 -49.59
C ARG A 10 -0.45 18.31 -48.23
N LEU A 11 0.76 17.72 -48.22
CA LEU A 11 1.62 17.65 -47.07
C LEU A 11 2.18 19.04 -46.74
N VAL A 12 1.78 19.63 -45.65
CA VAL A 12 2.42 20.82 -45.11
C VAL A 12 3.38 20.40 -44.02
N HIS A 13 4.66 20.41 -44.32
CA HIS A 13 5.74 20.22 -43.34
C HIS A 13 5.93 21.61 -42.67
N SER A 14 5.50 21.74 -41.44
CA SER A 14 5.95 22.82 -40.56
C SER A 14 7.07 22.27 -39.66
N VAL A 15 8.28 22.57 -40.07
CA VAL A 15 9.47 22.46 -39.26
C VAL A 15 9.56 23.70 -38.38
N THR A 16 9.22 23.59 -37.13
CA THR A 16 9.53 24.62 -36.13
C THR A 16 10.87 24.32 -35.50
N LEU A 17 11.86 25.14 -35.85
CA LEU A 17 13.15 25.21 -35.18
C LEU A 17 12.94 25.65 -33.72
N VAL A 18 13.46 24.87 -32.80
CA VAL A 18 13.68 25.27 -31.41
C VAL A 18 15.08 25.84 -31.29
N PRO A 19 15.28 27.08 -30.87
CA PRO A 19 16.63 27.59 -30.65
C PRO A 19 17.22 27.04 -29.35
N LEU A 20 18.39 26.47 -29.50
CA LEU A 20 19.37 26.16 -28.44
C LEU A 20 19.80 27.47 -27.78
N MET A 21 19.51 27.66 -26.51
CA MET A 21 20.22 28.64 -25.69
C MET A 21 20.90 27.93 -24.53
N VAL A 22 22.16 27.61 -24.78
CA VAL A 22 23.15 27.32 -23.76
C VAL A 22 23.73 28.64 -23.31
N VAL A 23 23.59 28.99 -22.05
CA VAL A 23 24.53 29.92 -21.39
C VAL A 23 24.83 29.37 -20.02
N ALA A 24 26.06 28.90 -19.90
CA ALA A 24 26.74 28.63 -18.64
C ALA A 24 27.06 29.94 -17.94
N LEU A 25 26.83 29.99 -16.63
CA LEU A 25 27.53 30.90 -15.76
C LEU A 25 27.85 30.19 -14.44
N LEU A 26 29.05 29.65 -14.40
CA LEU A 26 29.76 29.27 -13.19
C LEU A 26 30.10 30.56 -12.44
N THR A 27 29.48 30.82 -11.30
CA THR A 27 30.00 31.72 -10.30
C THR A 27 30.34 30.95 -9.05
N LEU A 28 31.64 30.75 -8.87
CA LEU A 28 32.26 30.29 -7.64
C LEU A 28 32.01 31.34 -6.54
N GLY A 29 31.04 31.09 -5.68
CA GLY A 29 30.88 31.79 -4.43
C GLY A 29 31.65 31.06 -3.33
N LEU A 30 32.86 31.46 -3.03
CA LEU A 30 33.52 31.12 -1.78
C LEU A 30 32.73 31.74 -0.64
N TRP A 31 32.00 30.96 0.10
CA TRP A 31 31.50 31.35 1.40
C TRP A 31 32.52 30.93 2.45
N ALA A 32 33.20 31.96 3.00
CA ALA A 32 34.07 31.83 4.16
C ALA A 32 33.25 31.37 5.37
N ILE A 33 33.64 30.26 5.94
CA ILE A 33 33.12 29.76 7.23
C ILE A 33 33.80 30.59 8.32
N PRO A 34 33.07 31.34 9.15
CA PRO A 34 33.69 31.95 10.31
C PRO A 34 33.99 30.86 11.34
N ASN A 35 35.30 30.77 11.65
CA ASN A 35 35.82 29.89 12.68
C ASN A 35 35.51 30.51 14.05
N SER A 36 34.35 30.20 14.62
CA SER A 36 33.99 30.57 15.98
C SER A 36 34.47 29.50 16.94
N THR A 37 35.69 29.63 17.40
CA THR A 37 36.17 28.97 18.61
C THR A 37 35.47 29.58 19.83
N SER A 38 34.32 29.06 20.19
CA SER A 38 33.71 29.31 21.49
C SER A 38 34.16 28.22 22.46
N ALA A 39 35.00 28.62 23.40
CA ALA A 39 35.39 27.78 24.51
C ALA A 39 34.17 27.33 25.32
N LEU A 40 34.07 26.03 25.57
CA LEU A 40 33.09 25.42 26.47
C LEU A 40 33.46 25.81 27.92
N PRO A 41 32.53 26.32 28.73
CA PRO A 41 32.74 26.36 30.16
C PRO A 41 32.63 24.94 30.72
N ALA A 42 33.72 24.48 31.30
CA ALA A 42 33.73 23.30 32.16
C ALA A 42 33.02 23.65 33.47
N THR A 43 31.77 23.19 33.61
CA THR A 43 31.20 22.98 34.93
C THR A 43 30.54 21.63 34.95
N SER A 44 31.30 20.74 35.51
CA SER A 44 30.89 19.42 35.99
C SER A 44 29.80 19.59 37.02
N SER A 45 28.58 19.23 36.66
CA SER A 45 27.56 18.81 37.62
C SER A 45 27.18 17.40 37.20
N VAL A 46 27.80 16.44 37.84
CA VAL A 46 27.38 15.05 37.81
C VAL A 46 26.01 15.02 38.50
N ALA A 47 24.94 15.10 37.73
CA ALA A 47 23.61 14.78 38.25
C ALA A 47 23.67 13.30 38.65
N GLU A 48 23.54 13.11 39.96
CA GLU A 48 23.37 11.82 40.59
C GLU A 48 22.23 11.08 39.92
N VAL A 49 22.56 10.07 39.11
CA VAL A 49 21.57 9.16 38.51
C VAL A 49 21.01 8.37 39.68
N SER A 50 19.83 8.74 40.14
CA SER A 50 19.05 7.90 41.06
C SER A 50 18.95 6.49 40.45
N PRO A 51 19.31 5.45 41.20
CA PRO A 51 19.14 4.08 40.71
C PRO A 51 17.66 3.88 40.40
N LEU A 52 17.41 3.39 39.20
CA LEU A 52 16.08 2.93 38.80
C LEU A 52 15.54 2.00 39.89
N PRO A 53 14.25 2.07 40.27
CA PRO A 53 13.70 1.14 41.22
C PRO A 53 13.95 -0.28 40.66
N VAL A 54 14.66 -1.05 41.43
CA VAL A 54 14.79 -2.49 41.20
C VAL A 54 13.35 -3.00 41.26
N VAL A 55 12.80 -3.34 40.09
CA VAL A 55 11.55 -4.10 40.02
C VAL A 55 11.84 -5.36 40.82
N ALA A 56 11.19 -5.45 41.98
CA ALA A 56 11.22 -6.65 42.79
C ALA A 56 10.86 -7.78 41.84
N THR A 57 11.72 -8.79 41.78
CA THR A 57 11.39 -10.06 41.12
C THR A 57 10.20 -10.63 41.84
N GLU A 58 9.00 -10.26 41.36
CA GLU A 58 7.78 -10.89 41.82
C GLU A 58 7.93 -12.39 41.55
N ASP A 59 7.66 -13.13 42.57
CA ASP A 59 7.71 -14.56 42.68
C ASP A 59 7.06 -15.23 41.45
N LEU A 60 7.90 -15.75 40.53
CA LEU A 60 7.48 -16.53 39.36
C LEU A 60 6.93 -17.93 39.74
N THR A 61 6.60 -18.14 41.00
CA THR A 61 6.00 -19.41 41.49
C THR A 61 4.48 -19.36 41.58
N SER A 62 3.80 -18.29 41.02
CA SER A 62 2.38 -18.38 40.86
C SER A 62 2.05 -19.45 39.82
N THR A 63 1.66 -20.58 40.32
CA THR A 63 1.09 -21.71 39.57
C THR A 63 -0.41 -21.50 39.32
N ASP A 64 -0.83 -20.26 39.24
CA ASP A 64 -2.18 -19.97 38.75
C ASP A 64 -2.24 -20.42 37.29
N PRO A 65 -3.17 -21.31 36.91
CA PRO A 65 -3.28 -21.74 35.54
C PRO A 65 -3.58 -20.47 34.69
N ILE A 66 -2.66 -20.19 33.75
CA ILE A 66 -2.95 -19.23 32.68
C ILE A 66 -4.33 -19.65 32.17
N PRO A 67 -5.35 -18.75 32.17
CA PRO A 67 -6.64 -19.11 31.64
C PRO A 67 -6.39 -19.63 30.22
N GLU A 68 -6.66 -20.91 29.99
CA GLU A 68 -6.57 -21.49 28.65
C GLU A 68 -7.54 -20.70 27.78
N SER A 69 -7.02 -19.64 27.13
CA SER A 69 -7.70 -19.04 26.01
C SER A 69 -7.90 -20.17 25.02
N GLY A 70 -9.13 -20.65 24.91
CA GLY A 70 -9.44 -21.82 24.11
C GLY A 70 -8.89 -21.67 22.70
N PRO A 71 -8.64 -22.75 21.94
CA PRO A 71 -8.00 -22.72 20.62
C PRO A 71 -8.66 -21.75 19.64
N ALA A 72 -9.95 -21.47 19.81
CA ALA A 72 -10.69 -20.51 19.00
C ALA A 72 -10.27 -19.04 19.24
N LEU A 73 -10.02 -18.62 20.49
CA LEU A 73 -9.54 -17.27 20.80
C LEU A 73 -8.12 -17.07 20.29
N THR A 74 -7.27 -18.09 20.44
CA THR A 74 -5.91 -18.04 19.92
C THR A 74 -5.91 -17.89 18.39
N ALA A 75 -6.74 -18.65 17.68
CA ALA A 75 -6.86 -18.56 16.23
C ALA A 75 -7.37 -17.18 15.74
N ALA A 76 -8.31 -16.59 16.48
CA ALA A 76 -8.82 -15.24 16.15
C ALA A 76 -7.73 -14.18 16.31
N VAL A 77 -6.99 -14.21 17.41
CA VAL A 77 -5.88 -13.27 17.67
C VAL A 77 -4.81 -13.39 16.58
N TRP A 78 -4.43 -14.60 16.18
CA TRP A 78 -3.47 -14.82 15.11
C TRP A 78 -3.98 -14.29 13.77
N ARG A 79 -5.25 -14.50 13.42
CA ARG A 79 -5.83 -13.95 12.19
C ARG A 79 -5.77 -12.43 12.16
N MET A 80 -6.15 -11.78 13.26
CA MET A 80 -6.10 -10.31 13.37
C MET A 80 -4.65 -9.80 13.22
N ALA A 81 -3.69 -10.45 13.85
CA ALA A 81 -2.27 -10.08 13.75
C ALA A 81 -1.74 -10.23 12.30
N ILE A 82 -2.07 -11.34 11.64
CA ILE A 82 -1.69 -11.56 10.23
C ILE A 82 -2.38 -10.55 9.33
N GLY A 83 -3.67 -10.32 9.53
CA GLY A 83 -4.44 -9.35 8.75
C GLY A 83 -3.85 -7.93 8.86
N GLN A 84 -3.52 -7.50 10.08
CA GLN A 84 -2.87 -6.21 10.30
C GLN A 84 -1.50 -6.15 9.62
N ALA A 85 -0.68 -7.18 9.73
CA ALA A 85 0.62 -7.21 9.07
C ALA A 85 0.53 -7.13 7.53
N VAL A 86 -0.53 -7.68 6.93
CA VAL A 86 -0.82 -7.52 5.49
C VAL A 86 -1.18 -6.07 5.16
N VAL A 87 -1.99 -5.42 6.00
CA VAL A 87 -2.32 -4.00 5.86
C VAL A 87 -1.05 -3.16 5.95
N ASP A 88 -0.23 -3.36 6.98
CA ASP A 88 1.03 -2.63 7.19
C ASP A 88 1.98 -2.78 5.98
N ALA A 89 2.08 -3.99 5.43
CA ALA A 89 2.84 -4.22 4.20
C ALA A 89 2.28 -3.39 3.04
N GLY A 90 0.96 -3.41 2.82
CA GLY A 90 0.29 -2.63 1.79
C GLY A 90 0.52 -1.13 1.93
N GLU A 91 0.48 -0.60 3.14
CA GLU A 91 0.68 0.82 3.46
C GLU A 91 2.07 1.32 3.05
N THR A 92 3.09 0.47 3.07
CA THR A 92 4.43 0.83 2.57
C THR A 92 4.44 1.18 1.08
N LYS A 93 3.35 0.90 0.35
CA LYS A 93 3.19 1.12 -1.10
C LYS A 93 2.23 2.24 -1.45
N LEU A 94 1.74 2.99 -0.47
CA LEU A 94 0.93 4.18 -0.74
C LEU A 94 1.62 5.12 -1.73
N GLY A 95 0.88 5.58 -2.75
CA GLY A 95 1.41 6.42 -3.82
C GLY A 95 2.14 5.66 -4.94
N ALA A 96 2.38 4.35 -4.83
CA ALA A 96 2.97 3.56 -5.91
C ALA A 96 2.05 3.58 -7.15
N PRO A 97 2.60 3.74 -8.37
CA PRO A 97 1.80 3.91 -9.57
C PRO A 97 1.04 2.64 -9.95
N TYR A 98 -0.17 2.83 -10.49
CA TYR A 98 -0.90 1.77 -11.18
C TYR A 98 -0.27 1.48 -12.54
N VAL A 99 0.06 0.22 -12.79
CA VAL A 99 0.45 -0.29 -14.10
C VAL A 99 -0.27 -1.61 -14.33
N TYR A 100 -0.99 -1.73 -15.44
CA TYR A 100 -1.71 -2.97 -15.78
C TYR A 100 -0.75 -4.17 -15.82
N ALA A 101 -1.16 -5.29 -15.21
CA ALA A 101 -0.39 -6.53 -15.06
C ALA A 101 0.91 -6.39 -14.22
N ALA A 102 1.12 -5.29 -13.50
CA ALA A 102 2.26 -5.15 -12.59
C ALA A 102 1.97 -5.76 -11.22
N GLY A 103 2.91 -6.59 -10.73
CA GLY A 103 2.85 -7.28 -9.44
C GLY A 103 3.84 -6.75 -8.39
N GLY A 104 4.37 -5.54 -8.55
CA GLY A 104 5.31 -4.91 -7.62
C GLY A 104 6.78 -5.13 -7.98
N PRO A 105 7.72 -4.63 -7.16
CA PRO A 105 7.51 -3.89 -5.92
C PRO A 105 7.27 -2.38 -6.10
N ASN A 106 7.43 -1.83 -7.33
CA ASN A 106 7.42 -0.39 -7.58
C ASN A 106 6.16 0.11 -8.32
N ALA A 107 5.37 -0.80 -8.88
CA ALA A 107 4.11 -0.53 -9.56
C ALA A 107 3.18 -1.72 -9.43
N PHE A 108 1.87 -1.50 -9.46
CA PHE A 108 0.88 -2.54 -9.21
C PHE A 108 -0.36 -2.36 -10.06
N ASP A 109 -0.98 -3.48 -10.48
CA ASP A 109 -2.43 -3.51 -10.70
C ASP A 109 -3.15 -3.93 -9.40
N CYS A 110 -4.48 -4.02 -9.41
CA CYS A 110 -5.25 -4.32 -8.21
C CYS A 110 -4.92 -5.70 -7.60
N SER A 111 -4.89 -6.73 -8.40
CA SER A 111 -4.60 -8.11 -7.97
C SER A 111 -3.11 -8.36 -7.72
N GLY A 112 -2.25 -7.65 -8.42
CA GLY A 112 -0.81 -7.65 -8.17
C GLY A 112 -0.46 -7.01 -6.84
N PHE A 113 -1.16 -5.94 -6.45
CA PHE A 113 -1.01 -5.29 -5.16
C PHE A 113 -1.40 -6.22 -4.01
N THR A 114 -2.60 -6.82 -4.06
CA THR A 114 -3.06 -7.75 -3.01
C THR A 114 -2.16 -8.97 -2.91
N ARG A 115 -1.75 -9.56 -4.07
CA ARG A 115 -0.79 -10.65 -4.13
C ARG A 115 0.53 -10.27 -3.46
N TRP A 116 1.08 -9.10 -3.79
CA TRP A 116 2.34 -8.62 -3.25
C TRP A 116 2.28 -8.46 -1.72
N ALA A 117 1.23 -7.85 -1.19
CA ALA A 117 1.06 -7.64 0.25
C ALA A 117 1.01 -8.98 1.03
N TRP A 118 0.21 -9.93 0.57
CA TRP A 118 0.11 -11.25 1.17
C TRP A 118 1.41 -12.06 1.04
N MET A 119 2.14 -11.89 -0.06
CA MET A 119 3.43 -12.55 -0.27
C MET A 119 4.50 -12.11 0.75
N GLN A 120 4.40 -10.89 1.32
CA GLN A 120 5.31 -10.47 2.40
C GLN A 120 5.17 -11.35 3.64
N LEU A 121 4.02 -12.01 3.80
CA LEU A 121 3.75 -12.95 4.91
C LEU A 121 3.88 -14.43 4.46
N GLY A 122 4.44 -14.68 3.28
CA GLY A 122 4.63 -16.03 2.75
C GLY A 122 3.39 -16.67 2.14
N VAL A 123 2.29 -15.92 1.96
CA VAL A 123 1.06 -16.42 1.33
C VAL A 123 1.01 -15.97 -0.13
N GLU A 124 0.99 -16.92 -1.05
CA GLU A 124 0.94 -16.63 -2.48
C GLU A 124 -0.50 -16.63 -3.00
N LEU A 125 -0.95 -15.49 -3.55
CA LEU A 125 -2.23 -15.34 -4.22
C LEU A 125 -2.04 -15.34 -5.74
N PRO A 126 -3.03 -15.80 -6.52
CA PRO A 126 -3.01 -15.65 -7.98
C PRO A 126 -2.97 -14.17 -8.39
N HIS A 127 -2.29 -13.83 -9.49
CA HIS A 127 -2.29 -12.48 -10.07
C HIS A 127 -3.51 -12.30 -10.99
N ASN A 128 -4.69 -12.45 -10.44
CA ASN A 128 -5.97 -12.24 -11.11
C ASN A 128 -7.10 -12.14 -10.09
N SER A 129 -7.90 -11.08 -10.11
CA SER A 129 -8.96 -10.83 -9.11
C SER A 129 -10.03 -11.92 -9.09
N GLY A 130 -10.39 -12.47 -10.25
CA GLY A 130 -11.35 -13.58 -10.34
C GLY A 130 -10.80 -14.88 -9.75
N ALA A 131 -9.51 -15.18 -9.97
CA ALA A 131 -8.87 -16.35 -9.38
C ALA A 131 -8.66 -16.17 -7.86
N GLN A 132 -8.33 -14.98 -7.39
CA GLN A 132 -8.31 -14.67 -5.95
C GLN A 132 -9.70 -14.87 -5.34
N TRP A 133 -10.75 -14.34 -6.00
CA TRP A 133 -12.12 -14.58 -5.58
C TRP A 133 -12.46 -16.07 -5.49
N ALA A 134 -12.05 -16.88 -6.42
CA ALA A 134 -12.29 -18.33 -6.40
C ALA A 134 -11.59 -19.05 -5.25
N GLY A 135 -10.45 -18.51 -4.77
CA GLY A 135 -9.59 -19.13 -3.75
C GLY A 135 -9.87 -18.72 -2.30
N VAL A 136 -10.71 -17.71 -2.06
CA VAL A 136 -10.99 -17.21 -0.70
C VAL A 136 -12.28 -17.78 -0.11
N GLU A 137 -12.36 -17.80 1.22
CA GLU A 137 -13.61 -18.04 1.94
C GLU A 137 -14.54 -16.84 1.80
N ARG A 138 -15.82 -17.07 1.45
CA ARG A 138 -16.83 -16.02 1.39
C ARG A 138 -17.24 -15.62 2.80
N ILE A 139 -17.18 -14.31 3.08
CA ILE A 139 -17.67 -13.76 4.35
C ILE A 139 -18.67 -12.64 4.09
N ALA A 140 -19.53 -12.38 5.05
CA ALA A 140 -20.44 -11.25 4.99
C ALA A 140 -19.66 -9.92 5.20
N LEU A 141 -20.17 -8.83 4.63
CA LEU A 141 -19.49 -7.52 4.71
C LEU A 141 -19.39 -6.98 6.14
N ASP A 142 -20.31 -7.39 7.02
CA ASP A 142 -20.31 -7.06 8.45
C ASP A 142 -19.32 -7.91 9.29
N GLN A 143 -18.68 -8.90 8.66
CA GLN A 143 -17.67 -9.78 9.25
C GLN A 143 -16.24 -9.47 8.76
N LEU A 144 -16.07 -8.35 8.04
CA LEU A 144 -14.78 -7.92 7.54
C LEU A 144 -13.81 -7.64 8.70
N GLU A 145 -12.62 -8.22 8.60
CA GLU A 145 -11.47 -7.96 9.48
C GLU A 145 -10.30 -7.41 8.64
N PRO A 146 -9.42 -6.56 9.21
CA PRO A 146 -8.23 -6.10 8.49
C PRO A 146 -7.47 -7.25 7.82
N GLY A 147 -7.03 -7.05 6.57
CA GLY A 147 -6.40 -8.07 5.73
C GLY A 147 -7.35 -8.82 4.81
N ASP A 148 -8.65 -8.87 5.08
CA ASP A 148 -9.62 -9.51 4.18
C ASP A 148 -9.62 -8.82 2.80
N LEU A 149 -9.96 -9.58 1.77
CA LEU A 149 -10.06 -9.06 0.41
C LEU A 149 -11.47 -8.55 0.11
N VAL A 150 -11.54 -7.35 -0.42
CA VAL A 150 -12.77 -6.72 -0.90
C VAL A 150 -12.79 -6.78 -2.42
N PHE A 151 -13.83 -7.33 -2.97
CA PHE A 151 -14.00 -7.51 -4.41
C PHE A 151 -15.16 -6.65 -4.93
N ASN A 152 -14.95 -6.03 -6.09
CA ASN A 152 -15.97 -5.22 -6.74
C ASN A 152 -16.22 -5.71 -8.16
N TRP A 153 -17.52 -5.81 -8.52
CA TRP A 153 -18.01 -6.17 -9.85
C TRP A 153 -18.61 -4.96 -10.54
N GLY A 154 -18.19 -4.72 -11.76
CA GLY A 154 -18.92 -3.81 -12.63
C GLY A 154 -20.27 -4.38 -13.09
N SER A 155 -21.11 -3.55 -13.68
CA SER A 155 -22.47 -3.88 -14.15
C SER A 155 -22.56 -4.97 -15.23
N ARG A 156 -21.45 -5.40 -15.81
CA ARG A 156 -21.42 -6.38 -16.91
C ARG A 156 -21.49 -7.84 -16.48
N GLY A 157 -21.48 -8.12 -15.18
CA GLY A 157 -21.36 -9.48 -14.67
C GLY A 157 -19.99 -10.11 -14.91
N GLY A 158 -19.86 -11.42 -14.67
CA GLY A 158 -18.59 -12.15 -14.81
C GLY A 158 -17.79 -12.18 -13.51
N PRO A 159 -16.46 -12.41 -13.56
CA PRO A 159 -15.60 -12.36 -12.39
C PRO A 159 -15.44 -10.92 -11.88
N PRO A 160 -15.00 -10.72 -10.59
CA PRO A 160 -14.75 -9.39 -10.08
C PRO A 160 -13.70 -8.67 -10.92
N GLY A 161 -14.00 -7.42 -11.28
CA GLY A 161 -13.08 -6.57 -12.05
C GLY A 161 -12.05 -5.85 -11.20
N HIS A 162 -12.21 -5.89 -9.87
CA HIS A 162 -11.33 -5.19 -8.95
C HIS A 162 -11.21 -5.91 -7.61
N VAL A 163 -10.10 -5.68 -6.89
CA VAL A 163 -9.83 -6.20 -5.56
C VAL A 163 -8.97 -5.23 -4.77
N GLY A 164 -9.23 -5.13 -3.46
CA GLY A 164 -8.43 -4.40 -2.47
C GLY A 164 -8.32 -5.17 -1.17
N ILE A 165 -7.57 -4.63 -0.21
CA ILE A 165 -7.38 -5.17 1.14
C ILE A 165 -8.16 -4.29 2.10
N TYR A 166 -9.04 -4.89 2.90
CA TYR A 166 -9.77 -4.18 3.95
C TYR A 166 -8.83 -3.73 5.06
N VAL A 167 -9.00 -2.50 5.53
CA VAL A 167 -8.14 -1.90 6.56
C VAL A 167 -8.91 -1.50 7.84
N GLY A 168 -10.22 -1.70 7.86
CA GLY A 168 -11.10 -1.25 8.94
C GLY A 168 -12.01 -0.09 8.50
N ASP A 169 -12.99 0.24 9.32
CA ASP A 169 -13.87 1.42 9.20
C ASP A 169 -14.53 1.61 7.82
N GLY A 170 -14.85 0.50 7.15
CA GLY A 170 -15.44 0.54 5.81
C GLY A 170 -14.47 1.00 4.71
N MET A 171 -13.16 0.97 4.97
CA MET A 171 -12.11 1.40 4.06
C MET A 171 -11.30 0.21 3.55
N MET A 172 -10.72 0.36 2.37
CA MET A 172 -9.75 -0.57 1.81
C MET A 172 -8.54 0.20 1.25
N ILE A 173 -7.39 -0.45 1.23
CA ILE A 173 -6.21 -0.03 0.47
C ILE A 173 -6.15 -0.83 -0.82
N HIS A 174 -5.96 -0.16 -1.95
CA HIS A 174 -5.99 -0.80 -3.26
C HIS A 174 -5.18 -0.04 -4.31
N SER A 175 -4.98 -0.64 -5.47
CA SER A 175 -4.38 0.00 -6.66
C SER A 175 -5.45 0.15 -7.75
N PRO A 176 -6.23 1.25 -7.79
CA PRO A 176 -7.26 1.48 -8.80
C PRO A 176 -6.69 2.16 -10.04
N ASN A 177 -7.10 1.71 -11.23
CA ASN A 177 -6.68 2.33 -12.49
C ASN A 177 -7.17 3.78 -12.64
N SER A 178 -8.26 4.14 -11.99
CA SER A 178 -8.88 5.48 -12.11
C SER A 178 -8.05 6.61 -11.49
N SER A 179 -7.17 6.30 -10.52
CA SER A 179 -6.33 7.30 -9.83
C SER A 179 -4.85 7.19 -10.16
N GLY A 180 -4.44 6.10 -10.77
CA GLY A 180 -3.05 5.84 -11.11
C GLY A 180 -2.11 5.52 -9.95
N VAL A 181 -2.56 5.44 -8.69
CA VAL A 181 -1.72 5.17 -7.51
C VAL A 181 -2.41 4.27 -6.48
N VAL A 182 -1.61 3.57 -5.66
CA VAL A 182 -2.10 2.88 -4.46
C VAL A 182 -2.61 3.91 -3.45
N ARG A 183 -3.84 3.72 -2.97
CA ARG A 183 -4.50 4.64 -2.03
C ARG A 183 -5.58 3.95 -1.20
N TYR A 184 -6.14 4.70 -0.26
CA TYR A 184 -7.36 4.32 0.45
C TYR A 184 -8.60 4.82 -0.29
N ASP A 185 -9.63 3.99 -0.30
CA ASP A 185 -11.00 4.36 -0.67
C ASP A 185 -12.00 3.58 0.19
N SER A 186 -13.27 4.02 0.21
CA SER A 186 -14.36 3.24 0.78
C SER A 186 -14.51 1.90 0.05
N ILE A 187 -14.89 0.84 0.73
CA ILE A 187 -15.22 -0.46 0.09
C ILE A 187 -16.30 -0.33 -0.99
N ASN A 188 -17.10 0.74 -0.93
CA ASN A 188 -18.15 1.07 -1.90
C ASN A 188 -17.74 2.19 -2.88
N TRP A 189 -16.43 2.44 -3.05
CA TRP A 189 -15.89 3.50 -3.91
C TRP A 189 -16.38 3.46 -5.36
N TRP A 190 -16.63 2.28 -5.88
CA TRP A 190 -17.11 2.09 -7.24
C TRP A 190 -18.64 2.11 -7.27
N THR A 191 -19.20 3.28 -7.53
CA THR A 191 -20.66 3.49 -7.57
C THR A 191 -21.34 2.55 -8.56
N GLY A 192 -22.38 1.84 -8.09
CA GLY A 192 -23.12 0.87 -8.88
C GLY A 192 -22.44 -0.50 -9.06
N ALA A 193 -21.27 -0.71 -8.47
CA ALA A 193 -20.68 -2.03 -8.39
C ALA A 193 -21.31 -2.88 -7.28
N THR A 194 -21.32 -4.18 -7.46
CA THR A 194 -21.57 -5.13 -6.38
C THR A 194 -20.28 -5.31 -5.59
N THR A 195 -20.36 -5.23 -4.27
CA THR A 195 -19.23 -5.44 -3.35
C THR A 195 -19.43 -6.76 -2.59
N ALA A 196 -18.38 -7.54 -2.45
CA ALA A 196 -18.36 -8.73 -1.61
C ALA A 196 -16.99 -8.91 -0.94
N ALA A 197 -16.96 -9.73 0.09
CA ALA A 197 -15.76 -9.95 0.89
C ALA A 197 -15.30 -11.40 0.86
N GLY A 198 -14.00 -11.60 1.01
CA GLY A 198 -13.40 -12.93 1.09
C GLY A 198 -12.17 -12.95 1.97
N ARG A 199 -12.07 -13.99 2.79
CA ARG A 199 -10.96 -14.23 3.72
C ARG A 199 -9.97 -15.20 3.11
N VAL A 200 -8.69 -14.82 3.14
CA VAL A 200 -7.57 -15.69 2.78
C VAL A 200 -7.40 -16.76 3.88
N ARG A 201 -7.17 -18.03 3.46
CA ARG A 201 -7.00 -19.19 4.37
C ARG A 201 -5.55 -19.61 4.46
#